data_b7319587aceeecaec55fb0d12246b5f1
#
_entry.id   b7319587aceeecaec55fb0d12246b5f1
#
_cell.length_a   1.000
_cell.length_b   1.000
_cell.length_c   1.000
_cell.angle_alpha   90.00
_cell.angle_beta   90.00
_cell.angle_gamma   90.00
#
_symmetry.space_group_name_H-M   'P 1'
#
loop_
_entity.id
_entity.type
_entity.pdbx_description
1 polymer ?
#
loop_
_entity_poly.entity_id
_entity_poly.type
_entity_poly.pdbx_seq_one_letter_code
_entity_poly.pdbx_strand_id
1 'polypeptide(L)'
;MSKTALSKPTVYINRLNGIELIGVLAILIALSGCQTMPNGSSNATNMMVMNNPLTIGMPSIDRQGYIAYVEEQGMGVAKVSTLYRIRPDGSGRQLIDQLTGYIYAPAWSVDGQMLAYSKQAARQHPKIYIYDVQSGSYNLVVNAEGSNLSPSFSPDSKKLLYSSTVGGNADIYEMQLNNGSTKQLTTLSSTEVQPSYASDGQSFVYTSDKIRAGRPSIYRYNFATANAVLISTGGYAASPQLSVDGQRLAFLNRRKAAVMMLVTGQVINLAETGLDEPARLSPSGQYAVYPTRNSNLGEQSGQGSLVIHSLSGNTSYTISSQSGGLVRSPVWGR
;
A
#
# COMPACT_ATOMS: atom_id res chain seq x y z
N MET A 1 21.31 -32.78 45.21
CA MET A 1 21.53 -31.55 44.42
C MET A 1 21.44 -31.90 42.93
N SER A 2 20.25 -31.76 42.38
CA SER A 2 19.95 -32.10 40.97
C SER A 2 19.91 -30.79 40.17
N LYS A 3 20.78 -30.68 39.15
CA LYS A 3 20.77 -29.56 38.19
C LYS A 3 19.82 -29.91 37.06
N THR A 4 18.68 -29.27 37.04
CA THR A 4 17.74 -29.32 35.92
C THR A 4 18.28 -28.42 34.80
N ALA A 5 18.63 -29.04 33.67
CA ALA A 5 19.03 -28.35 32.45
C ALA A 5 17.77 -27.87 31.71
N LEU A 6 17.67 -26.56 31.50
CA LEU A 6 16.68 -25.96 30.64
C LEU A 6 16.99 -26.24 29.16
N SER A 7 16.13 -27.04 28.52
CA SER A 7 16.18 -27.29 27.10
C SER A 7 15.79 -26.00 26.33
N LYS A 8 16.65 -25.62 25.39
CA LYS A 8 16.35 -24.58 24.40
C LYS A 8 15.24 -25.07 23.47
N PRO A 9 14.25 -24.25 23.12
CA PRO A 9 13.28 -24.65 22.11
C PRO A 9 13.95 -24.70 20.75
N THR A 10 13.90 -25.88 20.12
CA THR A 10 14.29 -26.11 18.74
C THR A 10 13.21 -25.50 17.86
N VAL A 11 13.53 -24.43 17.17
CA VAL A 11 12.65 -23.84 16.16
C VAL A 11 12.72 -24.73 14.92
N TYR A 12 11.68 -25.51 14.69
CA TYR A 12 11.46 -26.17 13.40
C TYR A 12 11.04 -25.12 12.38
N ILE A 13 11.97 -24.74 11.52
CA ILE A 13 11.65 -23.97 10.31
C ILE A 13 11.07 -24.96 9.30
N ASN A 14 9.75 -25.11 9.29
CA ASN A 14 9.08 -25.71 8.16
C ASN A 14 9.19 -24.75 6.98
N ARG A 15 9.93 -25.14 5.95
CA ARG A 15 9.93 -24.50 4.64
C ARG A 15 8.52 -24.63 4.05
N LEU A 16 7.69 -23.64 4.26
CA LEU A 16 6.44 -23.45 3.52
C LEU A 16 6.70 -22.48 2.37
N ASN A 17 6.39 -22.96 1.19
CA ASN A 17 6.56 -22.31 -0.11
C ASN A 17 6.21 -20.81 -0.10
N GLY A 18 7.13 -19.96 -0.46
CA GLY A 18 7.11 -18.61 -1.04
C GLY A 18 5.99 -17.60 -0.73
N ILE A 19 4.90 -18.03 -0.13
CA ILE A 19 3.72 -17.21 0.14
C ILE A 19 3.86 -16.39 1.44
N GLU A 20 4.75 -16.81 2.35
CA GLU A 20 4.82 -16.24 3.70
C GLU A 20 5.62 -14.93 3.81
N LEU A 21 6.55 -14.64 2.89
CA LEU A 21 7.49 -13.54 3.10
C LEU A 21 6.86 -12.13 2.96
N ILE A 22 5.83 -11.96 2.16
CA ILE A 22 5.17 -10.65 1.99
C ILE A 22 3.94 -10.54 2.88
N GLY A 23 3.25 -11.66 3.12
CA GLY A 23 2.17 -11.75 4.12
C GLY A 23 2.68 -11.75 5.57
N VAL A 24 3.88 -12.28 5.82
CA VAL A 24 4.51 -12.34 7.15
C VAL A 24 4.92 -10.96 7.66
N LEU A 25 5.28 -10.01 6.78
CA LEU A 25 5.52 -8.63 7.24
C LEU A 25 4.24 -7.95 7.76
N ALA A 26 3.07 -8.37 7.25
CA ALA A 26 1.77 -7.92 7.75
C ALA A 26 1.19 -8.83 8.86
N ILE A 27 1.52 -10.14 8.88
CA ILE A 27 0.91 -11.13 9.80
C ILE A 27 1.72 -11.31 11.10
N LEU A 28 3.04 -11.14 11.11
CA LEU A 28 3.85 -11.23 12.34
C LEU A 28 3.54 -10.13 13.36
N ILE A 29 2.86 -9.06 12.94
CA ILE A 29 2.42 -7.98 13.84
C ILE A 29 1.09 -8.33 14.53
N ALA A 30 0.30 -9.25 13.97
CA ALA A 30 -1.02 -9.61 14.51
C ALA A 30 -0.99 -10.62 15.68
N LEU A 31 0.14 -11.28 15.95
CA LEU A 31 0.22 -12.36 16.96
C LEU A 31 0.90 -11.97 18.28
N SER A 32 1.43 -10.77 18.42
CA SER A 32 2.07 -10.33 19.68
C SER A 32 1.43 -9.09 20.25
N GLY A 33 0.30 -9.19 20.91
CA GLY A 33 -0.20 -8.05 21.63
C GLY A 33 -1.62 -8.08 22.15
N CYS A 34 -1.96 -9.07 22.93
CA CYS A 34 -3.04 -8.91 23.90
C CYS A 34 -2.42 -8.30 25.16
N GLN A 35 -2.33 -6.98 25.24
CA GLN A 35 -2.09 -6.25 26.48
C GLN A 35 -3.12 -5.14 26.61
N THR A 36 -3.81 -5.16 27.74
CA THR A 36 -4.78 -4.17 28.20
C THR A 36 -4.20 -2.76 28.19
N MET A 37 -4.88 -1.86 27.49
CA MET A 37 -4.52 -0.43 27.41
C MET A 37 -4.99 0.34 28.63
N PRO A 38 -4.20 1.28 29.18
CA PRO A 38 -4.71 2.32 30.07
C PRO A 38 -5.41 3.42 29.25
N ASN A 39 -6.53 3.89 29.76
CA ASN A 39 -7.31 5.02 29.25
C ASN A 39 -6.46 6.30 29.10
N GLY A 40 -6.14 6.66 27.86
CA GLY A 40 -5.56 7.95 27.51
C GLY A 40 -6.55 8.73 26.67
N SER A 41 -6.88 9.94 27.07
CA SER A 41 -7.82 10.84 26.41
C SER A 41 -7.43 11.06 24.95
N SER A 42 -8.24 10.54 24.04
CA SER A 42 -8.16 10.83 22.62
C SER A 42 -8.75 12.21 22.36
N ASN A 43 -7.96 13.14 21.85
CA ASN A 43 -8.50 14.28 21.12
C ASN A 43 -9.26 13.69 19.91
N ALA A 44 -10.56 13.55 20.05
CA ALA A 44 -11.46 13.19 18.99
C ALA A 44 -11.42 14.31 17.95
N THR A 45 -10.68 14.13 16.87
CA THR A 45 -10.84 14.90 15.64
C THR A 45 -12.28 14.71 15.21
N ASN A 46 -13.06 15.80 15.11
CA ASN A 46 -14.44 15.76 14.65
C ASN A 46 -14.53 15.11 13.28
N MET A 47 -14.77 13.80 13.23
CA MET A 47 -15.11 13.10 12.01
C MET A 47 -16.56 13.40 11.66
N MET A 48 -16.78 14.35 10.78
CA MET A 48 -18.10 14.53 10.17
C MET A 48 -18.35 13.37 9.20
N VAL A 49 -19.26 12.48 9.56
CA VAL A 49 -19.86 11.52 8.61
C VAL A 49 -20.79 12.33 7.71
N MET A 50 -20.36 12.65 6.52
CA MET A 50 -21.20 13.31 5.53
C MET A 50 -21.66 12.31 4.47
N ASN A 51 -22.97 12.24 4.23
CA ASN A 51 -23.56 11.46 3.14
C ASN A 51 -23.23 12.05 1.75
N ASN A 52 -22.60 13.22 1.71
CA ASN A 52 -22.14 13.86 0.48
C ASN A 52 -20.84 14.62 0.80
N PRO A 53 -19.66 14.09 0.45
CA PRO A 53 -18.41 14.72 0.79
C PRO A 53 -18.28 16.09 0.10
N LEU A 54 -18.00 17.09 0.90
CA LEU A 54 -17.75 18.46 0.40
C LEU A 54 -16.44 18.49 -0.39
N THR A 55 -16.54 18.42 -1.70
CA THR A 55 -15.40 18.67 -2.60
C THR A 55 -15.17 20.19 -2.82
N ILE A 56 -15.90 21.03 -2.10
CA ILE A 56 -15.76 22.48 -2.13
C ILE A 56 -14.36 22.85 -1.64
N GLY A 57 -13.59 23.56 -2.50
CA GLY A 57 -12.20 23.92 -2.23
C GLY A 57 -11.15 22.86 -2.62
N MET A 58 -11.56 21.64 -2.98
CA MET A 58 -10.63 20.64 -3.50
C MET A 58 -10.14 21.06 -4.90
N PRO A 59 -8.83 20.99 -5.19
CA PRO A 59 -8.29 21.27 -6.51
C PRO A 59 -8.96 20.44 -7.61
N SER A 60 -9.15 21.01 -8.79
CA SER A 60 -9.81 20.35 -9.92
C SER A 60 -9.13 19.02 -10.30
N ILE A 61 -7.79 18.96 -10.23
CA ILE A 61 -7.01 17.77 -10.50
C ILE A 61 -7.37 16.61 -9.54
N ASP A 62 -7.67 16.92 -8.28
CA ASP A 62 -8.08 15.90 -7.30
C ASP A 62 -9.54 15.49 -7.52
N ARG A 63 -10.44 16.47 -7.76
CA ARG A 63 -11.87 16.21 -7.99
C ARG A 63 -12.16 15.39 -9.23
N GLN A 64 -11.37 15.58 -10.29
CA GLN A 64 -11.54 14.88 -11.57
C GLN A 64 -10.91 13.49 -11.57
N GLY A 65 -10.02 13.21 -10.62
CA GLY A 65 -9.36 11.93 -10.48
C GLY A 65 -10.28 10.82 -9.96
N TYR A 66 -9.69 9.64 -9.85
CA TYR A 66 -10.33 8.45 -9.28
C TYR A 66 -9.48 7.87 -8.16
N ILE A 67 -10.14 7.35 -7.14
CA ILE A 67 -9.53 6.52 -6.11
C ILE A 67 -9.82 5.06 -6.50
N ALA A 68 -8.78 4.28 -6.78
CA ALA A 68 -8.90 2.84 -6.90
C ALA A 68 -8.67 2.22 -5.51
N TYR A 69 -9.44 1.17 -5.18
CA TYR A 69 -9.36 0.50 -3.89
C TYR A 69 -9.93 -0.92 -3.98
N VAL A 70 -9.60 -1.75 -3.02
CA VAL A 70 -10.05 -3.14 -2.94
C VAL A 70 -11.06 -3.29 -1.80
N GLU A 71 -12.17 -3.97 -2.06
CA GLU A 71 -13.06 -4.48 -1.02
C GLU A 71 -12.87 -5.99 -0.87
N GLU A 72 -12.65 -6.44 0.36
CA GLU A 72 -12.47 -7.85 0.69
C GLU A 72 -13.66 -8.37 1.49
N GLN A 73 -14.23 -9.49 1.04
CA GLN A 73 -15.30 -10.21 1.73
C GLN A 73 -14.91 -11.68 1.97
N GLY A 74 -15.46 -12.28 3.00
CA GLY A 74 -15.15 -13.67 3.36
C GLY A 74 -13.78 -13.84 4.00
N MET A 75 -13.42 -15.08 4.25
CA MET A 75 -12.16 -15.46 4.90
C MET A 75 -11.54 -16.70 4.25
N GLY A 76 -10.21 -16.82 4.38
CA GLY A 76 -9.46 -17.99 3.90
C GLY A 76 -9.62 -18.21 2.40
N VAL A 77 -9.89 -19.44 2.00
CA VAL A 77 -10.03 -19.84 0.58
C VAL A 77 -11.29 -19.29 -0.09
N ALA A 78 -12.27 -18.86 0.69
CA ALA A 78 -13.51 -18.25 0.21
C ALA A 78 -13.45 -16.72 0.14
N LYS A 79 -12.27 -16.13 0.41
CA LYS A 79 -12.10 -14.68 0.30
C LYS A 79 -12.33 -14.22 -1.14
N VAL A 80 -13.13 -13.19 -1.29
CA VAL A 80 -13.36 -12.50 -2.56
C VAL A 80 -12.80 -11.10 -2.43
N SER A 81 -11.91 -10.74 -3.35
CA SER A 81 -11.39 -9.38 -3.49
C SER A 81 -11.97 -8.75 -4.74
N THR A 82 -12.50 -7.53 -4.59
CA THR A 82 -13.08 -6.75 -5.68
C THR A 82 -12.37 -5.41 -5.79
N LEU A 83 -11.79 -5.13 -6.94
CA LEU A 83 -11.15 -3.86 -7.26
C LEU A 83 -12.19 -2.90 -7.83
N TYR A 84 -12.33 -1.75 -7.21
CA TYR A 84 -13.19 -0.67 -7.63
C TYR A 84 -12.40 0.59 -7.93
N ARG A 85 -12.99 1.49 -8.72
CA ARG A 85 -12.67 2.90 -8.73
C ARG A 85 -13.88 3.74 -8.36
N ILE A 86 -13.65 4.89 -7.77
CA ILE A 86 -14.69 5.82 -7.31
C ILE A 86 -14.16 7.26 -7.39
N ARG A 87 -15.02 8.24 -7.62
CA ARG A 87 -14.61 9.64 -7.51
C ARG A 87 -14.43 10.05 -6.04
N PRO A 88 -13.62 11.07 -5.76
CA PRO A 88 -13.41 11.53 -4.39
C PRO A 88 -14.68 11.97 -3.67
N ASP A 89 -15.71 12.38 -4.40
CA ASP A 89 -17.03 12.73 -3.85
C ASP A 89 -17.93 11.52 -3.55
N GLY A 90 -17.43 10.31 -3.77
CA GLY A 90 -18.17 9.07 -3.58
C GLY A 90 -19.06 8.67 -4.77
N SER A 91 -19.10 9.46 -5.83
CA SER A 91 -19.86 9.16 -7.04
C SER A 91 -19.09 8.28 -8.03
N GLY A 92 -19.77 7.77 -9.04
CA GLY A 92 -19.14 7.09 -10.17
C GLY A 92 -18.39 5.81 -9.80
N ARG A 93 -18.83 5.09 -8.78
CA ARG A 93 -18.25 3.78 -8.41
C ARG A 93 -18.38 2.79 -9.55
N GLN A 94 -17.26 2.19 -9.93
CA GLN A 94 -17.19 1.21 -11.01
C GLN A 94 -16.33 0.02 -10.58
N LEU A 95 -16.84 -1.18 -10.85
CA LEU A 95 -16.09 -2.42 -10.73
C LEU A 95 -15.06 -2.51 -11.85
N ILE A 96 -13.81 -2.82 -11.49
CA ILE A 96 -12.68 -3.03 -12.42
C ILE A 96 -12.41 -4.53 -12.58
N ASP A 97 -12.22 -5.24 -11.46
CA ASP A 97 -11.93 -6.67 -11.45
C ASP A 97 -12.41 -7.33 -10.17
N GLN A 98 -12.69 -8.63 -10.22
CA GLN A 98 -13.08 -9.43 -9.08
C GLN A 98 -12.46 -10.82 -9.15
N LEU A 99 -12.08 -11.36 -7.99
CA LEU A 99 -11.42 -12.65 -7.89
C LEU A 99 -11.75 -13.33 -6.57
N THR A 100 -11.97 -14.65 -6.61
CA THR A 100 -11.80 -15.48 -5.39
C THR A 100 -10.32 -15.66 -5.12
N GLY A 101 -9.82 -14.93 -4.13
CA GLY A 101 -8.40 -14.77 -3.81
C GLY A 101 -8.10 -13.34 -3.38
N TYR A 102 -6.96 -12.82 -3.81
CA TYR A 102 -6.47 -11.54 -3.36
C TYR A 102 -6.14 -10.60 -4.53
N ILE A 103 -6.51 -9.34 -4.40
CA ILE A 103 -6.05 -8.23 -5.22
C ILE A 103 -5.30 -7.26 -4.31
N TYR A 104 -4.13 -6.79 -4.74
CA TYR A 104 -3.24 -5.96 -3.93
C TYR A 104 -2.72 -4.75 -4.68
N ALA A 105 -2.38 -3.71 -3.91
CA ALA A 105 -1.53 -2.61 -4.30
C ALA A 105 -1.81 -2.07 -5.71
N PRO A 106 -3.02 -1.59 -6.00
CA PRO A 106 -3.28 -0.90 -7.26
C PRO A 106 -2.40 0.35 -7.39
N ALA A 107 -2.05 0.69 -8.63
CA ALA A 107 -1.25 1.86 -8.96
C ALA A 107 -1.72 2.46 -10.29
N TRP A 108 -2.05 3.76 -10.29
CA TRP A 108 -2.42 4.49 -11.49
C TRP A 108 -1.18 4.88 -12.32
N SER A 109 -1.31 4.83 -13.63
CA SER A 109 -0.42 5.57 -14.52
C SER A 109 -0.63 7.08 -14.33
N VAL A 110 0.38 7.88 -14.62
CA VAL A 110 0.34 9.34 -14.37
C VAL A 110 -0.74 10.05 -15.21
N ASP A 111 -1.03 9.53 -16.40
CA ASP A 111 -2.08 10.01 -17.29
C ASP A 111 -3.49 9.49 -16.94
N GLY A 112 -3.60 8.59 -15.95
CA GLY A 112 -4.87 7.99 -15.53
C GLY A 112 -5.47 6.99 -16.52
N GLN A 113 -4.73 6.60 -17.58
CA GLN A 113 -5.24 5.68 -18.61
C GLN A 113 -5.06 4.21 -18.25
N MET A 114 -4.17 3.90 -17.33
CA MET A 114 -3.88 2.53 -16.91
C MET A 114 -3.91 2.37 -15.39
N LEU A 115 -4.37 1.21 -14.93
CA LEU A 115 -4.33 0.80 -13.52
C LEU A 115 -3.61 -0.54 -13.42
N ALA A 116 -2.40 -0.56 -12.85
CA ALA A 116 -1.69 -1.79 -12.54
C ALA A 116 -2.11 -2.31 -11.17
N TYR A 117 -2.15 -3.61 -10.97
CA TYR A 117 -2.45 -4.25 -9.69
C TYR A 117 -1.90 -5.67 -9.64
N SER A 118 -1.67 -6.17 -8.43
CA SER A 118 -1.26 -7.56 -8.20
C SER A 118 -2.48 -8.42 -7.92
N LYS A 119 -2.54 -9.60 -8.53
CA LYS A 119 -3.66 -10.54 -8.43
C LYS A 119 -3.17 -11.93 -8.12
N GLN A 120 -3.75 -12.56 -7.10
CA GLN A 120 -3.38 -13.89 -6.63
C GLN A 120 -4.63 -14.77 -6.51
N ALA A 121 -4.79 -15.72 -7.43
CA ALA A 121 -5.76 -16.81 -7.28
C ALA A 121 -5.30 -17.80 -6.20
N ALA A 122 -6.25 -18.58 -5.67
CA ALA A 122 -5.96 -19.58 -4.65
C ALA A 122 -4.80 -20.52 -5.08
N ARG A 123 -3.82 -20.70 -4.21
CA ARG A 123 -2.62 -21.56 -4.40
C ARG A 123 -1.68 -21.14 -5.55
N GLN A 124 -1.81 -19.92 -6.05
CA GLN A 124 -0.90 -19.36 -7.06
C GLN A 124 -0.05 -18.25 -6.46
N HIS A 125 1.11 -17.98 -7.08
CA HIS A 125 1.88 -16.79 -6.78
C HIS A 125 1.19 -15.55 -7.38
N PRO A 126 1.26 -14.39 -6.72
CA PRO A 126 0.71 -13.16 -7.26
C PRO A 126 1.43 -12.74 -8.54
N LYS A 127 0.65 -12.26 -9.48
CA LYS A 127 1.07 -11.77 -10.80
C LYS A 127 0.57 -10.35 -10.98
N ILE A 128 1.17 -9.57 -11.89
CA ILE A 128 0.78 -8.20 -12.13
C ILE A 128 -0.01 -8.08 -13.42
N TYR A 129 -1.14 -7.41 -13.32
CA TYR A 129 -2.06 -7.09 -14.41
C TYR A 129 -2.13 -5.59 -14.60
N ILE A 130 -2.42 -5.15 -15.83
CA ILE A 130 -2.76 -3.77 -16.16
C ILE A 130 -4.16 -3.75 -16.77
N TYR A 131 -5.02 -2.93 -16.20
CA TYR A 131 -6.32 -2.57 -16.72
C TYR A 131 -6.18 -1.30 -17.57
N ASP A 132 -6.68 -1.33 -18.80
CA ASP A 132 -6.78 -0.19 -19.68
C ASP A 132 -8.15 0.47 -19.52
N VAL A 133 -8.14 1.74 -19.18
CA VAL A 133 -9.38 2.49 -18.84
C VAL A 133 -10.25 2.73 -20.06
N GLN A 134 -9.64 2.91 -21.24
CA GLN A 134 -10.36 3.21 -22.46
C GLN A 134 -11.07 1.98 -23.01
N SER A 135 -10.38 0.85 -23.08
CA SER A 135 -10.93 -0.40 -23.62
C SER A 135 -11.73 -1.20 -22.59
N GLY A 136 -11.53 -0.94 -21.28
CA GLY A 136 -12.12 -1.73 -20.21
C GLY A 136 -11.53 -3.14 -20.08
N SER A 137 -10.42 -3.42 -20.74
CA SER A 137 -9.76 -4.74 -20.72
C SER A 137 -8.57 -4.76 -19.78
N TYR A 138 -8.18 -5.94 -19.33
CA TYR A 138 -6.97 -6.12 -18.53
C TYR A 138 -6.06 -7.21 -19.13
N ASN A 139 -4.75 -6.99 -19.00
CA ASN A 139 -3.72 -7.88 -19.51
C ASN A 139 -2.75 -8.28 -18.41
N LEU A 140 -2.31 -9.55 -18.44
CA LEU A 140 -1.23 -10.05 -17.60
C LEU A 140 0.10 -9.51 -18.16
N VAL A 141 0.84 -8.73 -17.35
CA VAL A 141 2.10 -8.11 -17.77
C VAL A 141 3.33 -8.67 -17.08
N VAL A 142 3.23 -9.07 -15.80
CA VAL A 142 4.32 -9.76 -15.10
C VAL A 142 3.87 -11.14 -14.67
N ASN A 143 4.49 -12.17 -15.29
CA ASN A 143 4.20 -13.58 -15.07
C ASN A 143 5.47 -14.37 -14.68
N ALA A 144 6.46 -13.70 -14.10
CA ALA A 144 7.66 -14.35 -13.60
C ALA A 144 7.35 -15.34 -12.48
N GLU A 145 8.21 -16.32 -12.28
CA GLU A 145 8.12 -17.25 -11.15
C GLU A 145 8.20 -16.49 -9.83
N GLY A 146 7.64 -17.09 -8.77
CA GLY A 146 7.54 -16.46 -7.46
C GLY A 146 6.49 -15.35 -7.40
N SER A 147 6.55 -14.56 -6.34
CA SER A 147 5.59 -13.50 -6.06
C SER A 147 5.97 -12.19 -6.75
N ASN A 148 5.04 -11.60 -7.49
CA ASN A 148 5.21 -10.33 -8.20
C ASN A 148 4.17 -9.32 -7.69
N LEU A 149 4.62 -8.28 -7.00
CA LEU A 149 3.76 -7.41 -6.18
C LEU A 149 4.13 -5.93 -6.31
N SER A 150 3.18 -5.08 -5.88
CA SER A 150 3.38 -3.63 -5.67
C SER A 150 3.90 -2.90 -6.91
N PRO A 151 3.15 -2.93 -8.02
CA PRO A 151 3.53 -2.19 -9.21
C PRO A 151 3.55 -0.68 -8.99
N SER A 152 4.40 0.03 -9.73
CA SER A 152 4.44 1.49 -9.80
C SER A 152 4.87 1.94 -11.18
N PHE A 153 4.05 2.75 -11.86
CA PHE A 153 4.39 3.29 -13.18
C PHE A 153 5.48 4.36 -13.11
N SER A 154 6.32 4.40 -14.14
CA SER A 154 7.18 5.55 -14.39
C SER A 154 6.37 6.79 -14.75
N PRO A 155 6.91 8.02 -14.59
CA PRO A 155 6.20 9.26 -14.91
C PRO A 155 5.72 9.37 -16.36
N ASP A 156 6.43 8.74 -17.30
CA ASP A 156 6.06 8.65 -18.72
C ASP A 156 5.13 7.48 -19.05
N SER A 157 4.70 6.72 -18.03
CA SER A 157 3.83 5.54 -18.13
C SER A 157 4.37 4.40 -19.04
N LYS A 158 5.68 4.41 -19.37
CA LYS A 158 6.30 3.42 -20.26
C LYS A 158 6.99 2.27 -19.54
N LYS A 159 7.22 2.42 -18.25
CA LYS A 159 7.89 1.42 -17.41
C LYS A 159 7.09 1.11 -16.17
N LEU A 160 7.38 -0.04 -15.58
CA LEU A 160 6.78 -0.50 -14.34
C LEU A 160 7.88 -0.96 -13.38
N LEU A 161 7.94 -0.37 -12.17
CA LEU A 161 8.64 -0.96 -11.04
C LEU A 161 7.73 -1.97 -10.35
N TYR A 162 8.30 -3.02 -9.81
CA TYR A 162 7.60 -3.99 -8.97
C TYR A 162 8.56 -4.75 -8.07
N SER A 163 8.03 -5.40 -7.05
CA SER A 163 8.77 -6.33 -6.21
C SER A 163 8.61 -7.74 -6.73
N SER A 164 9.68 -8.52 -6.80
CA SER A 164 9.62 -9.93 -7.21
C SER A 164 10.53 -10.81 -6.37
N THR A 165 10.09 -12.06 -6.13
CA THR A 165 10.90 -13.10 -5.49
C THR A 165 11.53 -14.06 -6.48
N VAL A 166 11.55 -13.74 -7.78
CA VAL A 166 12.12 -14.59 -8.83
C VAL A 166 13.60 -14.91 -8.60
N GLY A 167 14.34 -14.02 -7.95
CA GLY A 167 15.76 -14.22 -7.58
C GLY A 167 15.99 -14.94 -6.25
N GLY A 168 14.93 -15.37 -5.56
CA GLY A 168 15.00 -16.03 -4.26
C GLY A 168 14.46 -15.20 -3.10
N ASN A 169 15.01 -14.03 -2.83
CA ASN A 169 14.44 -13.02 -1.94
C ASN A 169 13.65 -11.96 -2.73
N ALA A 170 12.94 -11.09 -2.03
CA ALA A 170 12.19 -10.03 -2.68
C ALA A 170 13.11 -8.86 -3.04
N ASP A 171 13.21 -8.58 -4.32
CA ASP A 171 14.00 -7.49 -4.90
C ASP A 171 13.12 -6.59 -5.78
N ILE A 172 13.62 -5.39 -6.10
CA ILE A 172 12.97 -4.45 -6.99
C ILE A 172 13.44 -4.68 -8.43
N TYR A 173 12.47 -4.78 -9.33
CA TYR A 173 12.66 -4.92 -10.77
C TYR A 173 12.00 -3.77 -11.52
N GLU A 174 12.58 -3.39 -12.66
CA GLU A 174 12.02 -2.45 -13.63
C GLU A 174 11.74 -3.19 -14.94
N MET A 175 10.51 -3.08 -15.46
CA MET A 175 10.09 -3.63 -16.75
C MET A 175 9.79 -2.52 -17.74
N GLN A 176 10.22 -2.69 -19.00
CA GLN A 176 9.78 -1.89 -20.14
C GLN A 176 8.44 -2.43 -20.64
N LEU A 177 7.39 -1.62 -20.67
CA LEU A 177 6.04 -2.09 -21.05
C LEU A 177 5.90 -2.40 -22.54
N ASN A 178 6.70 -1.76 -23.40
CA ASN A 178 6.63 -1.94 -24.85
C ASN A 178 7.15 -3.30 -25.34
N ASN A 179 8.10 -3.91 -24.63
CA ASN A 179 8.76 -5.15 -25.06
C ASN A 179 8.93 -6.19 -23.94
N GLY A 180 8.48 -5.89 -22.72
CA GLY A 180 8.55 -6.80 -21.58
C GLY A 180 9.97 -7.01 -21.01
N SER A 181 10.99 -6.30 -21.50
CA SER A 181 12.35 -6.45 -20.96
C SER A 181 12.43 -5.99 -19.52
N THR A 182 13.10 -6.77 -18.69
CA THR A 182 13.16 -6.57 -17.23
C THR A 182 14.61 -6.44 -16.76
N LYS A 183 14.83 -5.51 -15.81
CA LYS A 183 16.11 -5.30 -15.13
C LYS A 183 15.91 -5.38 -13.62
N GLN A 184 16.72 -6.17 -12.92
CA GLN A 184 16.82 -6.16 -11.47
C GLN A 184 17.60 -4.93 -11.00
N LEU A 185 17.05 -4.20 -10.02
CA LEU A 185 17.62 -2.94 -9.51
C LEU A 185 18.25 -3.11 -8.13
N THR A 186 17.76 -4.04 -7.31
CA THR A 186 18.32 -4.38 -6.01
C THR A 186 18.73 -5.84 -5.97
N THR A 187 19.79 -6.16 -5.22
CA THR A 187 20.40 -7.49 -5.15
C THR A 187 20.91 -7.81 -3.75
N LEU A 188 20.34 -7.20 -2.73
CA LEU A 188 20.75 -7.40 -1.35
C LEU A 188 20.14 -8.69 -0.79
N SER A 189 20.70 -9.23 0.28
CA SER A 189 20.14 -10.38 0.99
C SER A 189 18.93 -10.03 1.87
N SER A 190 18.63 -8.73 2.00
CA SER A 190 17.45 -8.21 2.68
C SER A 190 16.21 -8.25 1.80
N THR A 191 15.09 -7.83 2.34
CA THR A 191 13.81 -7.72 1.62
C THR A 191 13.64 -6.31 1.07
N GLU A 192 13.54 -6.14 -0.24
CA GLU A 192 13.26 -4.88 -0.92
C GLU A 192 11.88 -4.96 -1.60
N VAL A 193 10.95 -4.14 -1.13
CA VAL A 193 9.54 -4.20 -1.56
C VAL A 193 8.89 -2.83 -1.67
N GLN A 194 7.70 -2.80 -2.28
CA GLN A 194 6.82 -1.63 -2.35
C GLN A 194 7.50 -0.41 -2.98
N PRO A 195 8.06 -0.54 -4.18
CA PRO A 195 8.66 0.59 -4.86
C PRO A 195 7.60 1.62 -5.27
N SER A 196 7.99 2.89 -5.30
CA SER A 196 7.18 3.98 -5.83
C SER A 196 8.10 4.96 -6.58
N TYR A 197 7.85 5.18 -7.88
CA TYR A 197 8.59 6.15 -8.66
C TYR A 197 8.46 7.54 -8.07
N ALA A 198 9.55 8.30 -8.13
CA ALA A 198 9.49 9.76 -8.00
C ALA A 198 9.01 10.37 -9.32
N SER A 199 8.33 11.51 -9.22
CA SER A 199 7.76 12.19 -10.39
C SER A 199 8.79 12.73 -11.38
N ASP A 200 10.05 12.87 -10.94
CA ASP A 200 11.18 13.27 -11.80
C ASP A 200 11.69 12.10 -12.67
N GLY A 201 11.25 10.87 -12.40
CA GLY A 201 11.72 9.66 -13.09
C GLY A 201 13.17 9.31 -12.85
N GLN A 202 13.90 10.04 -11.99
CA GLN A 202 15.33 9.84 -11.74
C GLN A 202 15.59 8.97 -10.50
N SER A 203 14.57 8.71 -9.72
CA SER A 203 14.66 7.95 -8.49
C SER A 203 13.35 7.24 -8.18
N PHE A 204 13.39 6.32 -7.21
CA PHE A 204 12.22 5.75 -6.57
C PHE A 204 12.45 5.58 -5.07
N VAL A 205 11.37 5.52 -4.31
CA VAL A 205 11.41 5.15 -2.90
C VAL A 205 10.91 3.72 -2.73
N TYR A 206 11.42 3.01 -1.71
CA TYR A 206 11.04 1.64 -1.45
C TYR A 206 11.23 1.27 0.03
N THR A 207 10.65 0.17 0.42
CA THR A 207 10.79 -0.42 1.76
C THR A 207 11.91 -1.45 1.76
N SER A 208 12.84 -1.40 2.74
CA SER A 208 13.83 -2.45 2.97
C SER A 208 14.12 -2.64 4.45
N ASP A 209 14.37 -3.87 4.86
CA ASP A 209 14.80 -4.24 6.21
C ASP A 209 16.31 -4.48 6.34
N LYS A 210 17.11 -3.96 5.39
CA LYS A 210 18.56 -4.19 5.31
C LYS A 210 19.37 -3.77 6.55
N ILE A 211 18.90 -2.80 7.33
CA ILE A 211 19.56 -2.43 8.58
C ILE A 211 19.26 -3.46 9.67
N ARG A 212 18.00 -3.92 9.73
CA ARG A 212 17.56 -4.88 10.74
C ARG A 212 16.39 -5.70 10.20
N ALA A 213 16.60 -6.99 10.05
CA ALA A 213 15.59 -7.94 9.60
C ALA A 213 14.27 -7.79 10.38
N GLY A 214 13.15 -7.71 9.66
CA GLY A 214 11.81 -7.50 10.20
C GLY A 214 11.54 -6.09 10.77
N ARG A 215 12.45 -5.13 10.57
CA ARG A 215 12.26 -3.71 10.91
C ARG A 215 12.47 -2.84 9.68
N PRO A 216 11.48 -2.72 8.82
CA PRO A 216 11.60 -1.98 7.59
C PRO A 216 11.85 -0.49 7.82
N SER A 217 12.59 0.07 6.88
CA SER A 217 12.86 1.49 6.73
C SER A 217 12.68 1.88 5.26
N ILE A 218 12.53 3.17 4.99
CA ILE A 218 12.34 3.68 3.64
C ILE A 218 13.67 4.17 3.09
N TYR A 219 13.95 3.77 1.86
CA TYR A 219 15.12 4.18 1.09
C TYR A 219 14.72 4.90 -0.19
N ARG A 220 15.56 5.80 -0.66
CA ARG A 220 15.47 6.40 -1.98
C ARG A 220 16.63 5.90 -2.83
N TYR A 221 16.32 5.24 -3.95
CA TYR A 221 17.27 4.76 -4.94
C TYR A 221 17.39 5.78 -6.06
N ASN A 222 18.61 6.10 -6.47
CA ASN A 222 18.89 6.98 -7.60
C ASN A 222 19.38 6.15 -8.79
N PHE A 223 18.73 6.28 -9.95
CA PHE A 223 19.03 5.48 -11.15
C PHE A 223 20.40 5.80 -11.74
N ALA A 224 20.85 7.06 -11.69
CA ALA A 224 22.13 7.47 -12.28
C ALA A 224 23.34 6.93 -11.52
N THR A 225 23.24 6.88 -10.19
CA THR A 225 24.34 6.42 -9.32
C THR A 225 24.21 4.97 -8.89
N ALA A 226 23.05 4.35 -9.12
CA ALA A 226 22.67 3.04 -8.59
C ALA A 226 22.82 2.92 -7.06
N ASN A 227 22.75 4.04 -6.32
CA ASN A 227 22.87 4.09 -4.88
C ASN A 227 21.54 4.34 -4.20
N ALA A 228 21.39 3.78 -2.99
CA ALA A 228 20.22 3.97 -2.15
C ALA A 228 20.58 4.64 -0.83
N VAL A 229 19.88 5.72 -0.49
CA VAL A 229 20.02 6.46 0.76
C VAL A 229 18.80 6.26 1.65
N LEU A 230 19.03 6.16 2.97
CA LEU A 230 17.98 6.05 3.97
C LEU A 230 17.21 7.38 4.07
N ILE A 231 15.87 7.30 4.05
CA ILE A 231 15.00 8.39 4.48
C ILE A 231 14.67 8.15 5.96
N SER A 232 15.20 9.00 6.85
CA SER A 232 14.98 8.84 8.28
C SER A 232 13.55 9.20 8.65
N THR A 233 12.79 8.23 9.17
CA THR A 233 11.40 8.37 9.61
C THR A 233 11.23 8.17 11.12
N GLY A 234 12.33 8.00 11.85
CA GLY A 234 12.32 7.81 13.31
C GLY A 234 11.94 6.41 13.77
N GLY A 235 11.94 5.40 12.90
CA GLY A 235 11.64 4.01 13.28
C GLY A 235 11.06 3.15 12.15
N TYR A 236 10.16 2.23 12.50
CA TYR A 236 9.48 1.36 11.52
C TYR A 236 8.70 2.20 10.50
N ALA A 237 9.03 2.04 9.23
CA ALA A 237 8.36 2.72 8.14
C ALA A 237 8.32 1.84 6.89
N ALA A 238 7.17 1.81 6.22
CA ALA A 238 6.94 0.95 5.05
C ALA A 238 5.97 1.60 4.04
N SER A 239 5.89 1.02 2.86
CA SER A 239 4.93 1.38 1.80
C SER A 239 4.97 2.86 1.41
N PRO A 240 6.13 3.39 1.01
CA PRO A 240 6.29 4.81 0.72
C PRO A 240 5.62 5.23 -0.59
N GLN A 241 5.21 6.50 -0.65
CA GLN A 241 4.83 7.21 -1.87
C GLN A 241 5.26 8.67 -1.78
N LEU A 242 5.97 9.17 -2.77
CA LEU A 242 6.29 10.59 -2.89
C LEU A 242 5.12 11.38 -3.50
N SER A 243 4.93 12.61 -3.06
CA SER A 243 4.08 13.58 -3.77
C SER A 243 4.68 13.96 -5.11
N VAL A 244 3.85 14.46 -6.02
CA VAL A 244 4.29 14.90 -7.37
C VAL A 244 5.33 16.01 -7.29
N ASP A 245 5.22 16.91 -6.31
CA ASP A 245 6.20 17.97 -6.06
C ASP A 245 7.47 17.48 -5.33
N GLY A 246 7.52 16.21 -4.95
CA GLY A 246 8.65 15.60 -4.23
C GLY A 246 8.86 16.13 -2.81
N GLN A 247 7.92 16.91 -2.24
CA GLN A 247 8.08 17.54 -0.93
C GLN A 247 7.51 16.72 0.23
N ARG A 248 6.62 15.76 -0.07
CA ARG A 248 5.94 14.93 0.92
C ARG A 248 6.17 13.45 0.66
N LEU A 249 6.23 12.70 1.74
CA LEU A 249 6.30 11.24 1.73
C LEU A 249 5.11 10.69 2.50
N ALA A 250 4.17 10.03 1.83
CA ALA A 250 3.14 9.24 2.48
C ALA A 250 3.67 7.83 2.76
N PHE A 251 3.36 7.27 3.91
CA PHE A 251 3.88 5.96 4.32
C PHE A 251 3.09 5.36 5.49
N LEU A 252 3.40 4.11 5.82
CA LEU A 252 2.99 3.47 7.07
C LEU A 252 4.06 3.75 8.14
N ASN A 253 3.71 4.52 9.17
CA ASN A 253 4.54 4.77 10.33
C ASN A 253 4.10 3.86 11.49
N ARG A 254 4.82 2.75 11.70
CA ARG A 254 4.40 1.68 12.62
C ARG A 254 3.02 1.13 12.20
N ARG A 255 1.94 1.53 12.89
CA ARG A 255 0.56 1.12 12.62
C ARG A 255 -0.32 2.26 12.09
N LYS A 256 0.26 3.43 11.88
CA LYS A 256 -0.46 4.65 11.50
C LYS A 256 -0.21 5.00 10.04
N ALA A 257 -1.25 5.36 9.34
CA ALA A 257 -1.12 6.11 8.10
C ALA A 257 -0.47 7.47 8.43
N ALA A 258 0.55 7.87 7.69
CA ALA A 258 1.32 9.06 7.98
C ALA A 258 1.79 9.78 6.73
N VAL A 259 2.07 11.07 6.87
CA VAL A 259 2.72 11.91 5.85
C VAL A 259 3.87 12.67 6.50
N MET A 260 5.05 12.63 5.88
CA MET A 260 6.22 13.39 6.30
C MET A 260 6.51 14.53 5.31
N MET A 261 6.78 15.70 5.85
CA MET A 261 7.34 16.83 5.08
C MET A 261 8.83 16.62 4.95
N LEU A 262 9.33 16.38 3.74
CA LEU A 262 10.74 15.97 3.52
C LEU A 262 11.74 17.07 3.85
N VAL A 263 11.39 18.34 3.67
CA VAL A 263 12.26 19.47 3.97
C VAL A 263 12.50 19.62 5.49
N THR A 264 11.46 19.46 6.28
CA THR A 264 11.52 19.70 7.75
C THR A 264 11.70 18.42 8.55
N GLY A 265 11.43 17.24 7.94
CA GLY A 265 11.36 15.97 8.65
C GLY A 265 10.13 15.82 9.55
N GLN A 266 9.20 16.79 9.53
CA GLN A 266 7.98 16.74 10.35
C GLN A 266 7.07 15.61 9.86
N VAL A 267 6.64 14.75 10.80
CA VAL A 267 5.72 13.64 10.54
C VAL A 267 4.33 13.96 11.09
N ILE A 268 3.34 13.90 10.23
CA ILE A 268 1.91 13.99 10.57
C ILE A 268 1.37 12.57 10.60
N ASN A 269 1.02 12.06 11.78
CA ASN A 269 0.32 10.79 11.93
C ASN A 269 -1.18 11.05 11.77
N LEU A 270 -1.81 10.40 10.78
CA LEU A 270 -3.21 10.60 10.47
C LEU A 270 -4.10 9.72 11.35
N ALA A 271 -4.00 8.40 11.21
CA ALA A 271 -4.81 7.46 11.99
C ALA A 271 -4.16 6.08 12.11
N GLU A 272 -4.53 5.33 13.14
CA GLU A 272 -4.39 3.88 13.14
C GLU A 272 -5.51 3.29 12.30
N THR A 273 -5.14 2.65 11.20
CA THR A 273 -6.13 2.11 10.26
C THR A 273 -6.75 0.80 10.74
N GLY A 274 -6.11 0.14 11.70
CA GLY A 274 -6.45 -1.22 12.15
C GLY A 274 -6.14 -2.30 11.11
N LEU A 275 -5.51 -1.92 10.01
CA LEU A 275 -5.23 -2.76 8.85
C LEU A 275 -3.74 -2.74 8.46
N ASP A 276 -2.91 -1.96 9.17
CA ASP A 276 -1.50 -1.70 8.84
C ASP A 276 -1.32 -1.23 7.38
N GLU A 277 -2.22 -0.34 6.94
CA GLU A 277 -2.22 0.25 5.60
C GLU A 277 -1.66 1.67 5.62
N PRO A 278 -0.88 2.07 4.60
CA PRO A 278 -0.32 3.42 4.51
C PRO A 278 -1.35 4.45 4.08
N ALA A 279 -1.02 5.72 4.22
CA ALA A 279 -1.65 6.78 3.47
C ALA A 279 -1.16 6.78 2.01
N ARG A 280 -1.99 7.33 1.10
CA ARG A 280 -1.65 7.67 -0.28
C ARG A 280 -2.05 9.11 -0.56
N LEU A 281 -1.22 9.82 -1.31
CA LEU A 281 -1.45 11.24 -1.61
C LEU A 281 -2.36 11.41 -2.83
N SER A 282 -3.16 12.47 -2.81
CA SER A 282 -3.87 12.94 -3.99
C SER A 282 -2.90 13.48 -5.05
N PRO A 283 -3.32 13.61 -6.32
CA PRO A 283 -2.49 14.18 -7.39
C PRO A 283 -1.91 15.55 -7.06
N SER A 284 -2.63 16.42 -6.33
CA SER A 284 -2.11 17.73 -5.86
C SER A 284 -1.17 17.61 -4.65
N GLY A 285 -1.16 16.48 -3.96
CA GLY A 285 -0.47 16.29 -2.69
C GLY A 285 -1.12 17.03 -1.50
N GLN A 286 -2.31 17.64 -1.67
CA GLN A 286 -2.98 18.39 -0.59
C GLN A 286 -3.89 17.51 0.27
N TYR A 287 -4.24 16.32 -0.21
CA TYR A 287 -5.06 15.34 0.48
C TYR A 287 -4.33 14.01 0.62
N ALA A 288 -4.73 13.26 1.63
CA ALA A 288 -4.33 11.88 1.81
C ALA A 288 -5.56 10.98 1.85
N VAL A 289 -5.48 9.78 1.25
CA VAL A 289 -6.48 8.74 1.36
C VAL A 289 -5.89 7.54 2.07
N TYR A 290 -6.65 6.93 2.97
CA TYR A 290 -6.27 5.71 3.67
C TYR A 290 -7.52 4.90 4.07
N PRO A 291 -7.42 3.58 4.22
CA PRO A 291 -8.55 2.78 4.67
C PRO A 291 -8.64 2.80 6.20
N THR A 292 -9.83 2.54 6.72
CA THR A 292 -10.04 2.33 8.15
C THR A 292 -11.07 1.23 8.39
N ARG A 293 -10.94 0.52 9.50
CA ARG A 293 -12.04 -0.26 10.06
C ARG A 293 -13.01 0.68 10.74
N ASN A 294 -14.27 0.55 10.43
CA ASN A 294 -15.29 1.32 11.11
C ASN A 294 -15.60 0.68 12.48
N SER A 295 -14.86 1.12 13.51
CA SER A 295 -15.03 0.63 14.89
C SER A 295 -16.30 1.14 15.58
N ASN A 296 -16.98 2.13 14.99
CA ASN A 296 -18.14 2.79 15.62
C ASN A 296 -19.50 2.12 15.28
N LEU A 297 -19.51 1.12 14.41
CA LEU A 297 -20.75 0.45 13.97
C LEU A 297 -21.01 -0.91 14.65
N GLY A 298 -20.41 -1.15 15.80
CA GLY A 298 -20.57 -2.41 16.55
C GLY A 298 -19.71 -3.55 16.01
N GLU A 299 -19.33 -4.47 16.87
CA GLU A 299 -18.34 -5.54 16.62
C GLU A 299 -18.72 -6.54 15.52
N GLN A 300 -19.90 -6.44 14.93
CA GLN A 300 -20.37 -7.39 13.91
C GLN A 300 -20.19 -6.92 12.46
N SER A 301 -19.89 -5.66 12.19
CA SER A 301 -20.02 -5.18 10.81
C SER A 301 -18.79 -5.41 9.94
N GLY A 302 -17.58 -5.52 10.47
CA GLY A 302 -16.36 -5.71 9.65
C GLY A 302 -16.23 -4.70 8.49
N GLN A 303 -17.10 -3.69 8.45
CA GLN A 303 -17.18 -2.71 7.38
C GLN A 303 -15.95 -1.81 7.40
N GLY A 304 -15.30 -1.73 6.24
CA GLY A 304 -14.23 -0.78 6.00
C GLY A 304 -14.74 0.52 5.38
N SER A 305 -13.93 1.55 5.47
CA SER A 305 -14.18 2.84 4.83
C SER A 305 -12.89 3.40 4.24
N LEU A 306 -13.00 4.22 3.20
CA LEU A 306 -11.97 5.14 2.78
C LEU A 306 -12.09 6.43 3.59
N VAL A 307 -11.00 6.93 4.11
CA VAL A 307 -10.93 8.26 4.70
C VAL A 307 -10.15 9.16 3.77
N ILE A 308 -10.71 10.29 3.42
CA ILE A 308 -10.05 11.37 2.68
C ILE A 308 -9.79 12.49 3.68
N HIS A 309 -8.52 12.85 3.85
CA HIS A 309 -8.04 13.81 4.84
C HIS A 309 -7.35 14.99 4.16
N SER A 310 -7.76 16.21 4.49
CA SER A 310 -7.09 17.43 4.05
C SER A 310 -5.86 17.69 4.90
N LEU A 311 -4.68 17.75 4.29
CA LEU A 311 -3.42 17.96 4.99
C LEU A 311 -3.23 19.40 5.50
N SER A 312 -3.99 20.37 4.97
CA SER A 312 -3.94 21.77 5.40
C SER A 312 -5.07 22.15 6.36
N GLY A 313 -6.27 21.56 6.18
CA GLY A 313 -7.47 21.93 6.91
C GLY A 313 -7.81 21.08 8.12
N ASN A 314 -7.06 20.01 8.38
CA ASN A 314 -7.33 19.02 9.43
C ASN A 314 -8.78 18.49 9.43
N THR A 315 -9.39 18.43 8.25
CA THR A 315 -10.76 17.93 8.04
C THR A 315 -10.70 16.60 7.31
N SER A 316 -11.61 15.71 7.64
CA SER A 316 -11.73 14.40 7.01
C SER A 316 -13.17 14.09 6.68
N TYR A 317 -13.36 13.28 5.64
CA TYR A 317 -14.66 12.65 5.36
C TYR A 317 -14.45 11.20 4.94
N THR A 318 -15.50 10.40 5.04
CA THR A 318 -15.43 8.95 4.82
C THR A 318 -16.37 8.52 3.70
N ILE A 319 -15.91 7.55 2.91
CA ILE A 319 -16.70 6.81 1.94
C ILE A 319 -16.77 5.37 2.45
N SER A 320 -17.94 4.93 2.90
CA SER A 320 -18.12 3.59 3.43
C SER A 320 -18.13 2.53 2.34
N SER A 321 -17.65 1.32 2.67
CA SER A 321 -17.84 0.15 1.82
C SER A 321 -19.34 -0.08 1.54
N GLN A 322 -19.67 -0.33 0.29
CA GLN A 322 -21.04 -0.66 -0.09
C GLN A 322 -21.33 -2.15 -0.02
N SER A 323 -20.31 -2.98 -0.07
CA SER A 323 -20.44 -4.44 0.04
C SER A 323 -20.43 -4.94 1.48
N GLY A 324 -20.14 -4.06 2.45
CA GLY A 324 -19.93 -4.44 3.84
C GLY A 324 -18.57 -5.10 4.10
N GLY A 325 -17.69 -5.16 3.09
CA GLY A 325 -16.36 -5.74 3.20
C GLY A 325 -15.32 -4.81 3.81
N LEU A 326 -14.13 -5.35 4.04
CA LEU A 326 -12.95 -4.55 4.40
C LEU A 326 -12.47 -3.75 3.20
N VAL A 327 -12.19 -2.48 3.39
CA VAL A 327 -11.55 -1.63 2.37
C VAL A 327 -10.05 -1.66 2.55
N ARG A 328 -9.31 -1.83 1.44
CA ARG A 328 -7.85 -1.95 1.44
C ARG A 328 -7.21 -1.24 0.26
N SER A 329 -5.92 -0.96 0.43
CA SER A 329 -5.00 -0.52 -0.63
C SER A 329 -5.54 0.60 -1.52
N PRO A 330 -6.06 1.70 -0.97
CA PRO A 330 -6.49 2.81 -1.81
C PRO A 330 -5.30 3.46 -2.51
N VAL A 331 -5.54 3.96 -3.73
CA VAL A 331 -4.60 4.79 -4.48
C VAL A 331 -5.36 5.84 -5.26
N TRP A 332 -4.87 7.08 -5.25
CA TRP A 332 -5.51 8.20 -5.92
C TRP A 332 -4.74 8.54 -7.20
N GLY A 333 -5.43 8.54 -8.34
CA GLY A 333 -4.90 8.91 -9.65
C GLY A 333 -5.67 10.07 -10.28
N ARG A 334 -5.16 10.51 -11.42
CA ARG A 334 -5.81 11.55 -12.24
C ARG A 334 -7.04 11.02 -12.95
#